data_6f27fd49c54a2fc53d73bc568898a6d3
#
_entry.id   6f27fd49c54a2fc53d73bc568898a6d3
#
_cell.length_a   1.000
_cell.length_b   1.000
_cell.length_c   1.000
_cell.angle_alpha   90.00
_cell.angle_beta   90.00
_cell.angle_gamma   90.00
#
_symmetry.space_group_name_H-M   'P 1'
#
loop_
_entity.id
_entity.type
_entity.pdbx_description
1 polymer ?
#
loop_
_entity_poly.entity_id
_entity_poly.type
_entity_poly.pdbx_seq_one_letter_code
_entity_poly.pdbx_strand_id
1 'polypeptide(L)'
;MTQPDRLLWPTDAREAVALAELPGIGATLRQVRAPAGHSAPRHSHPFEQFLYVVAGSGILQRDSGPVTLSPGTVIHFAPDDWHSAVFTTDTFLLEVNLAATPSTGA
;
A
#
# COMPACT_ATOMS: atom_id res chain seq x y z
N MET A 1 -3.88 20.31 17.60
CA MET A 1 -2.69 19.68 17.00
C MET A 1 -2.86 19.66 15.50
N THR A 2 -1.90 20.19 14.77
CA THR A 2 -1.98 20.22 13.32
C THR A 2 -1.61 18.88 12.73
N GLN A 3 -2.29 18.49 11.64
CA GLN A 3 -1.90 17.32 10.87
C GLN A 3 -0.55 17.57 10.22
N PRO A 4 0.31 16.55 10.12
CA PRO A 4 1.54 16.70 9.35
C PRO A 4 1.21 16.90 7.86
N ASP A 5 2.00 17.71 7.19
CA ASP A 5 1.89 17.90 5.75
C ASP A 5 2.93 17.09 4.96
N ARG A 6 3.76 16.34 5.66
CA ARG A 6 4.78 15.46 5.06
C ARG A 6 5.11 14.32 5.98
N LEU A 7 5.64 13.24 5.40
CA LEU A 7 6.09 12.06 6.11
C LEU A 7 7.55 11.77 5.75
N LEU A 8 8.29 11.26 6.74
CA LEU A 8 9.65 10.77 6.57
C LEU A 8 9.67 9.27 6.87
N TRP A 9 10.53 8.54 6.19
CA TRP A 9 10.66 7.11 6.44
C TRP A 9 11.35 6.86 7.78
N PRO A 10 10.69 6.16 8.72
CA PRO A 10 11.37 5.70 9.92
C PRO A 10 12.46 4.68 9.57
N THR A 11 13.56 4.70 10.31
CA THR A 11 14.69 3.83 10.04
C THR A 11 14.75 2.60 10.93
N ASP A 12 13.89 2.53 11.96
CA ASP A 12 13.96 1.50 12.99
C ASP A 12 12.72 0.61 13.11
N ALA A 13 11.81 0.69 12.13
CA ALA A 13 10.63 -0.15 12.13
C ALA A 13 11.00 -1.63 11.92
N ARG A 14 10.44 -2.51 12.74
CA ARG A 14 10.81 -3.93 12.77
C ARG A 14 9.71 -4.88 12.35
N GLU A 15 8.49 -4.42 12.26
CA GLU A 15 7.34 -5.24 11.91
C GLU A 15 6.63 -4.69 10.68
N ALA A 16 5.85 -5.54 10.03
CA ALA A 16 5.04 -5.12 8.89
C ALA A 16 3.87 -4.29 9.41
N VAL A 17 3.99 -2.99 9.33
CA VAL A 17 3.00 -2.05 9.84
C VAL A 17 2.86 -0.87 8.91
N ALA A 18 1.70 -0.24 8.98
CA ALA A 18 1.57 1.13 8.49
C ALA A 18 2.39 2.02 9.43
N LEU A 19 3.51 2.53 8.93
CA LEU A 19 4.43 3.34 9.72
C LEU A 19 3.84 4.70 10.02
N ALA A 20 3.17 5.30 9.06
CA ALA A 20 2.56 6.61 9.18
C ALA A 20 1.49 6.79 8.11
N GLU A 21 0.57 7.70 8.38
CA GLU A 21 -0.47 8.09 7.44
C GLU A 21 -0.48 9.60 7.29
N LEU A 22 -0.71 10.05 6.06
CA LEU A 22 -0.92 11.45 5.74
C LEU A 22 -2.30 11.57 5.08
N PRO A 23 -3.33 11.94 5.85
CA PRO A 23 -4.67 12.06 5.29
C PRO A 23 -4.83 13.34 4.49
N GLY A 24 -5.51 13.22 3.37
CA GLY A 24 -5.95 14.32 2.54
C GLY A 24 -7.46 14.26 2.35
N ILE A 25 -8.00 15.20 1.60
CA ILE A 25 -9.44 15.25 1.33
C ILE A 25 -9.85 14.12 0.37
N GLY A 26 -9.10 13.95 -0.72
CA GLY A 26 -9.41 12.97 -1.76
C GLY A 26 -8.64 11.67 -1.65
N ALA A 27 -7.65 11.61 -0.78
CA ALA A 27 -6.81 10.43 -0.62
C ALA A 27 -6.08 10.45 0.71
N THR A 28 -5.69 9.27 1.16
CA THR A 28 -4.78 9.12 2.30
C THR A 28 -3.56 8.38 1.81
N LEU A 29 -2.36 8.90 2.09
CA LEU A 29 -1.11 8.22 1.82
C LEU A 29 -0.69 7.44 3.06
N ARG A 30 -0.20 6.21 2.84
CA ARG A 30 0.29 5.36 3.93
C ARG A 30 1.68 4.87 3.60
N GLN A 31 2.58 5.04 4.56
CA GLN A 31 3.90 4.42 4.51
C GLN A 31 3.82 3.05 5.19
N VAL A 32 4.25 2.02 4.47
CA VAL A 32 4.22 0.64 4.99
C VAL A 32 5.60 0.04 4.86
N ARG A 33 6.05 -0.62 5.91
CA ARG A 33 7.24 -1.45 5.87
C ARG A 33 6.83 -2.91 6.05
N ALA A 34 7.29 -3.75 5.14
CA ALA A 34 7.15 -5.20 5.25
C ALA A 34 8.54 -5.82 5.37
N PRO A 35 8.86 -6.46 6.50
CA PRO A 35 10.16 -7.12 6.63
C PRO A 35 10.30 -8.33 5.72
N ALA A 36 11.54 -8.71 5.43
CA ALA A 36 11.83 -9.92 4.65
C ALA A 36 11.10 -11.13 5.24
N GLY A 37 10.46 -11.91 4.39
CA GLY A 37 9.72 -13.11 4.79
C GLY A 37 8.28 -12.84 5.24
N HIS A 38 7.85 -11.59 5.33
CA HIS A 38 6.47 -11.28 5.69
C HIS A 38 5.50 -11.74 4.59
N SER A 39 4.39 -12.32 5.00
CA SER A 39 3.28 -12.68 4.13
C SER A 39 2.05 -11.87 4.50
N ALA A 40 1.55 -11.09 3.56
CA ALA A 40 0.28 -10.40 3.71
C ALA A 40 -0.82 -11.32 3.16
N PRO A 41 -1.79 -11.73 3.98
CA PRO A 41 -2.84 -12.64 3.53
C PRO A 41 -3.76 -11.97 2.51
N ARG A 42 -4.50 -12.79 1.79
CA ARG A 42 -5.48 -12.32 0.82
C ARG A 42 -6.50 -11.40 1.50
N HIS A 43 -6.67 -10.21 0.93
CA HIS A 43 -7.63 -9.22 1.42
C HIS A 43 -8.07 -8.32 0.27
N SER A 44 -9.08 -7.52 0.52
CA SER A 44 -9.58 -6.51 -0.40
C SER A 44 -10.05 -5.29 0.37
N HIS A 45 -10.25 -4.19 -0.35
CA HIS A 45 -10.72 -2.93 0.22
C HIS A 45 -11.87 -2.38 -0.61
N PRO A 46 -12.84 -1.69 0.01
CA PRO A 46 -13.94 -1.09 -0.74
C PRO A 46 -13.56 0.20 -1.45
N PHE A 47 -12.33 0.66 -1.32
CA PHE A 47 -11.81 1.87 -1.95
C PHE A 47 -10.77 1.54 -3.02
N GLU A 48 -10.59 2.45 -3.95
CA GLU A 48 -9.52 2.38 -4.93
C GLU A 48 -8.17 2.63 -4.26
N GLN A 49 -7.14 1.90 -4.69
CA GLN A 49 -5.82 2.00 -4.09
C GLN A 49 -4.74 1.95 -5.17
N PHE A 50 -3.69 2.75 -4.98
CA PHE A 50 -2.44 2.60 -5.71
C PHE A 50 -1.35 2.17 -4.74
N LEU A 51 -0.49 1.26 -5.20
CA LEU A 51 0.64 0.77 -4.44
C LEU A 51 1.90 1.10 -5.20
N TYR A 52 2.83 1.77 -4.55
CA TYR A 52 4.14 2.10 -5.11
C TYR A 52 5.24 1.42 -4.28
N VAL A 53 6.09 0.64 -4.95
CA VAL A 53 7.24 0.01 -4.29
C VAL A 53 8.40 0.99 -4.29
N VAL A 54 8.76 1.48 -3.12
CA VAL A 54 9.88 2.43 -2.95
C VAL A 54 11.20 1.68 -2.93
N ALA A 55 11.25 0.55 -2.20
CA ALA A 55 12.44 -0.28 -2.07
C ALA A 55 12.01 -1.70 -1.70
N GLY A 56 12.85 -2.67 -2.01
CA GLY A 56 12.60 -4.06 -1.65
C GLY A 56 12.12 -4.90 -2.82
N SER A 57 11.62 -6.10 -2.49
CA SER A 57 11.20 -7.08 -3.49
C SER A 57 10.19 -8.07 -2.92
N GLY A 58 9.42 -8.67 -3.81
CA GLY A 58 8.45 -9.68 -3.44
C GLY A 58 7.58 -10.09 -4.62
N ILE A 59 6.54 -10.85 -4.32
CA ILE A 59 5.55 -11.29 -5.30
C ILE A 59 4.17 -10.95 -4.76
N LEU A 60 3.39 -10.26 -5.56
CA LEU A 60 1.99 -9.96 -5.26
C LEU A 60 1.10 -10.84 -6.13
N GLN A 61 0.09 -11.46 -5.51
CA GLN A 61 -0.93 -12.24 -6.21
C GLN A 61 -2.22 -11.45 -6.28
N ARG A 62 -2.90 -11.52 -7.42
CA ARG A 62 -4.24 -10.96 -7.63
C ARG A 62 -4.93 -11.75 -8.75
N ASP A 63 -6.19 -11.46 -9.00
CA ASP A 63 -7.01 -12.22 -9.95
C ASP A 63 -6.38 -12.23 -11.36
N SER A 64 -5.83 -11.12 -11.80
CA SER A 64 -5.20 -11.01 -13.12
C SER A 64 -3.82 -11.68 -13.23
N GLY A 65 -3.32 -12.27 -12.15
CA GLY A 65 -2.04 -12.99 -12.12
C GLY A 65 -1.00 -12.31 -11.23
N PRO A 66 0.16 -12.98 -11.05
CA PRO A 66 1.21 -12.47 -10.16
C PRO A 66 1.90 -11.25 -10.74
N VAL A 67 2.36 -10.38 -9.84
CA VAL A 67 3.17 -9.21 -10.16
C VAL A 67 4.44 -9.27 -9.34
N THR A 68 5.60 -9.19 -10.00
CA THR A 68 6.87 -9.06 -9.30
C THR A 68 6.98 -7.66 -8.72
N LEU A 69 7.28 -7.59 -7.42
CA LEU A 69 7.49 -6.33 -6.74
C LEU A 69 8.98 -5.98 -6.79
N SER A 70 9.28 -4.83 -7.33
CA SER A 70 10.64 -4.28 -7.39
C SER A 70 10.54 -2.76 -7.29
N PRO A 71 11.63 -2.06 -6.91
CA PRO A 71 11.59 -0.60 -6.81
C PRO A 71 11.06 0.05 -8.08
N GLY A 72 10.11 0.96 -7.92
CA GLY A 72 9.46 1.66 -9.03
C GLY A 72 8.20 0.98 -9.55
N THR A 73 7.85 -0.21 -9.08
CA THR A 73 6.58 -0.86 -9.45
C THR A 73 5.42 -0.06 -8.88
N VAL A 74 4.43 0.24 -9.73
CA VAL A 74 3.17 0.87 -9.33
C VAL A 74 2.04 -0.07 -9.72
N ILE A 75 1.14 -0.34 -8.78
CA ILE A 75 0.01 -1.22 -9.00
C ILE A 75 -1.27 -0.47 -8.66
N HIS A 76 -2.28 -0.63 -9.50
CA HIS A 76 -3.62 -0.11 -9.27
C HIS A 76 -4.55 -1.25 -8.85
N PHE A 77 -5.31 -1.01 -7.79
CA PHE A 77 -6.40 -1.88 -7.37
C PHE A 77 -7.72 -1.13 -7.45
N ALA A 78 -8.65 -1.66 -8.22
CA ALA A 78 -10.02 -1.17 -8.19
C ALA A 78 -10.68 -1.56 -6.87
N PRO A 79 -11.77 -0.90 -6.47
CA PRO A 79 -12.52 -1.32 -5.29
C PRO A 79 -12.82 -2.83 -5.33
N ASP A 80 -12.62 -3.48 -4.19
CA ASP A 80 -12.89 -4.91 -3.97
C ASP A 80 -11.94 -5.87 -4.70
N ASP A 81 -10.93 -5.39 -5.41
CA ASP A 81 -9.89 -6.26 -5.97
C ASP A 81 -9.09 -6.92 -4.84
N TRP A 82 -9.10 -8.25 -4.83
CA TRP A 82 -8.33 -8.98 -3.84
C TRP A 82 -6.85 -9.01 -4.21
N HIS A 83 -5.99 -9.05 -3.21
CA HIS A 83 -4.56 -9.24 -3.38
C HIS A 83 -3.95 -9.88 -2.14
N SER A 84 -2.80 -10.51 -2.34
CA SER A 84 -1.93 -11.03 -1.29
C SER A 84 -0.49 -10.82 -1.71
N ALA A 85 0.45 -10.87 -0.79
CA ALA A 85 1.84 -10.65 -1.11
C ALA A 85 2.77 -11.42 -0.20
N VAL A 86 3.94 -11.80 -0.74
CA VAL A 86 5.06 -12.34 0.03
C VAL A 86 6.25 -11.44 -0.28
N PHE A 87 6.90 -10.93 0.76
CA PHE A 87 8.05 -10.05 0.62
C PHE A 87 9.33 -10.84 0.85
N THR A 88 10.24 -10.79 -0.12
CA THR A 88 11.48 -11.57 -0.08
C THR A 88 12.63 -10.81 0.58
N THR A 89 12.55 -9.48 0.59
CA THR A 89 13.49 -8.60 1.29
C THR A 89 12.70 -7.56 2.05
N ASP A 90 13.38 -6.80 2.92
CA ASP A 90 12.74 -5.64 3.55
C ASP A 90 12.20 -4.72 2.47
N THR A 91 10.90 -4.43 2.53
CA THR A 91 10.21 -3.70 1.48
C THR A 91 9.52 -2.47 2.06
N PHE A 92 9.66 -1.36 1.35
CA PHE A 92 9.00 -0.11 1.71
C PHE A 92 7.98 0.23 0.63
N LEU A 93 6.75 0.45 1.05
CA LEU A 93 5.61 0.70 0.16
C LEU A 93 5.00 2.05 0.48
N LEU A 94 4.54 2.72 -0.56
CA LEU A 94 3.66 3.87 -0.43
C LEU A 94 2.30 3.45 -0.98
N GLU A 95 1.29 3.48 -0.13
CA GLU A 95 -0.10 3.22 -0.53
C GLU A 95 -0.84 4.53 -0.63
N VAL A 96 -1.58 4.69 -1.72
CA VAL A 96 -2.49 5.81 -1.91
C VAL A 96 -3.91 5.25 -1.89
N ASN A 97 -4.62 5.52 -0.81
CA ASN A 97 -6.00 5.08 -0.64
C ASN A 97 -6.92 6.24 -0.98
N LEU A 98 -7.70 6.08 -2.04
CA LEU A 98 -8.57 7.15 -2.49
C LEU A 98 -9.86 7.15 -1.68
N ALA A 99 -10.36 8.34 -1.41
CA ALA A 99 -11.64 8.48 -0.76
C ALA A 99 -12.72 7.87 -1.67
N ALA A 100 -13.71 7.22 -1.04
CA ALA A 100 -14.84 6.69 -1.79
C ALA A 100 -15.50 7.82 -2.57
N THR A 101 -15.69 7.61 -3.88
CA THR A 101 -16.43 8.57 -4.69
C THR A 101 -17.87 8.58 -4.20
N PRO A 102 -18.41 9.74 -3.80
CA PRO A 102 -19.81 9.79 -3.41
C PRO A 102 -20.66 9.31 -4.57
N SER A 103 -21.66 8.47 -4.25
CA SER A 103 -22.67 8.16 -5.23
C SER A 103 -23.36 9.47 -5.59
N THR A 104 -23.29 9.88 -6.83
CA THR A 104 -23.89 11.13 -7.28
C THR A 104 -25.39 11.01 -7.51
N GLY A 105 -25.99 9.93 -7.05
CA GLY A 105 -27.40 9.68 -7.34
C GLY A 105 -27.64 9.41 -8.82
N ALA A 106 -26.60 9.42 -9.51
CA ALA A 106 -26.65 9.03 -10.92
C ALA A 106 -26.52 7.54 -10.95
#